data_ec515180a7ab0b5472f0f1da263208a1
#
_entry.id   ec515180a7ab0b5472f0f1da263208a1
#
_cell.length_a   1.000
_cell.length_b   1.000
_cell.length_c   1.000
_cell.angle_alpha   90.00
_cell.angle_beta   90.00
_cell.angle_gamma   90.00
#
_symmetry.space_group_name_H-M   'P 1'
#
loop_
_entity.id
_entity.type
_entity.pdbx_description
1 polymer ?
#
loop_
_entity_poly.entity_id
_entity_poly.type
_entity_poly.pdbx_seq_one_letter_code
_entity_poly.pdbx_strand_id
1 'polypeptide(L)'
;IQSGNTIPDEISIANQLNMHTRTLRRKLKLENESFRNLIKNYKMHKAIELLINSNLSYKEIAFLLGFKSFSSFSKAFKTWTNKTPQEFRDQVK
;
A
#
# COMPACT_ATOMS: atom_id res chain seq x y z
N ILE A 1 8.13 10.47 -15.78
CA ILE A 1 7.65 10.18 -14.80
C ILE A 1 7.31 8.87 -14.64
N GLN A 2 7.17 8.47 -13.66
CA GLN A 2 6.98 7.25 -13.36
C GLN A 2 5.66 6.82 -13.38
N SER A 3 5.44 5.69 -13.55
CA SER A 3 4.14 5.16 -13.54
C SER A 3 3.62 5.03 -12.14
N GLY A 4 2.44 5.46 -11.92
CA GLY A 4 1.84 5.37 -10.61
C GLY A 4 1.29 4.02 -10.29
N ASN A 5 1.36 3.06 -11.23
CA ASN A 5 0.76 1.76 -10.95
C ASN A 5 1.78 0.65 -10.72
N THR A 6 2.99 1.00 -10.33
CA THR A 6 3.97 0.00 -9.94
C THR A 6 4.13 0.02 -8.44
N ILE A 7 4.43 -1.14 -7.89
CA ILE A 7 4.73 -1.23 -6.46
C ILE A 7 6.08 -0.61 -6.23
N PRO A 8 6.23 0.25 -5.22
CA PRO A 8 7.52 0.90 -4.96
C PRO A 8 8.57 -0.15 -4.62
N ASP A 9 9.77 0.06 -5.12
CA ASP A 9 10.88 -0.78 -4.73
C ASP A 9 11.51 -0.17 -3.48
N GLU A 10 12.59 -0.79 -3.04
CA GLU A 10 13.25 -0.37 -1.83
C GLU A 10 13.73 1.07 -1.90
N ILE A 11 14.24 1.48 -3.06
CA ILE A 11 14.75 2.83 -3.22
C ILE A 11 13.62 3.85 -3.13
N SER A 12 12.48 3.55 -3.77
CA SER A 12 11.35 4.47 -3.74
C SER A 12 10.82 4.64 -2.32
N ILE A 13 10.74 3.56 -1.58
CA ILE A 13 10.25 3.63 -0.20
C ILE A 13 11.21 4.41 0.66
N ALA A 14 12.52 4.19 0.49
CA ALA A 14 13.51 4.93 1.24
C ALA A 14 13.40 6.42 0.96
N ASN A 15 13.18 6.78 -0.31
CA ASN A 15 13.02 8.18 -0.66
C ASN A 15 11.79 8.80 0.00
N GLN A 16 10.70 8.05 0.06
CA GLN A 16 9.50 8.57 0.69
C GLN A 16 9.67 8.75 2.19
N LEU A 17 10.54 7.98 2.79
CA LEU A 17 10.82 8.08 4.21
C LEU A 17 12.01 8.99 4.50
N ASN A 18 12.55 9.61 3.43
CA ASN A 18 13.69 10.54 3.57
C ASN A 18 14.90 9.87 4.19
N MET A 19 15.23 8.67 3.73
CA MET A 19 16.42 7.99 4.23
C MET A 19 17.05 7.18 3.11
N HIS A 20 18.31 6.86 3.31
CA HIS A 20 19.04 6.06 2.33
C HIS A 20 18.61 4.61 2.43
N THR A 21 18.76 3.89 1.31
CA THR A 21 18.43 2.48 1.30
C THR A 21 19.19 1.72 2.38
N ARG A 22 20.45 2.05 2.57
CA ARG A 22 21.24 1.40 3.60
C ARG A 22 20.66 1.64 4.99
N THR A 23 20.25 2.87 5.26
CA THR A 23 19.66 3.21 6.55
C THR A 23 18.33 2.48 6.74
N LEU A 24 17.55 2.40 5.67
CA LEU A 24 16.29 1.69 5.75
C LEU A 24 16.48 0.22 6.09
N ARG A 25 17.44 -0.43 5.43
CA ARG A 25 17.71 -1.83 5.70
C ARG A 25 18.16 -2.06 7.12
N ARG A 26 19.03 -1.17 7.60
CA ARG A 26 19.52 -1.28 8.97
C ARG A 26 18.38 -1.10 9.96
N LYS A 27 17.53 -0.13 9.71
CA LYS A 27 16.41 0.13 10.61
C LYS A 27 15.44 -1.03 10.64
N LEU A 28 15.14 -1.61 9.50
CA LEU A 28 14.25 -2.77 9.44
C LEU A 28 14.82 -3.94 10.23
N LYS A 29 16.12 -4.14 10.13
CA LYS A 29 16.76 -5.22 10.84
C LYS A 29 16.73 -4.99 12.34
N LEU A 30 17.02 -3.77 12.75
CA LEU A 30 17.05 -3.42 14.17
C LEU A 30 15.68 -3.51 14.81
N GLU A 31 14.64 -3.19 14.06
CA GLU A 31 13.29 -3.19 14.58
C GLU A 31 12.55 -4.48 14.31
N ASN A 32 13.28 -5.48 13.83
CA ASN A 32 12.65 -6.75 13.53
C ASN A 32 11.55 -6.64 12.50
N GLU A 33 11.65 -5.62 11.65
CA GLU A 33 10.68 -5.43 10.59
C GLU A 33 11.20 -6.04 9.32
N SER A 34 10.31 -6.49 8.45
CA SER A 34 10.71 -7.01 7.17
C SER A 34 10.35 -6.01 6.09
N PHE A 35 11.06 -6.09 4.97
CA PHE A 35 10.73 -5.26 3.82
C PHE A 35 9.31 -5.54 3.37
N ARG A 36 8.88 -6.79 3.51
CA ARG A 36 7.52 -7.18 3.14
C ARG A 36 6.48 -6.45 3.99
N ASN A 37 6.73 -6.31 5.28
CA ASN A 37 5.82 -5.56 6.15
C ASN A 37 5.78 -4.09 5.78
N LEU A 38 6.90 -3.54 5.39
CA LEU A 38 6.95 -2.15 4.96
C LEU A 38 6.11 -1.94 3.71
N ILE A 39 6.22 -2.85 2.74
CA ILE A 39 5.43 -2.80 1.53
C ILE A 39 3.95 -2.93 1.86
N LYS A 40 3.61 -3.84 2.75
CA LYS A 40 2.22 -4.03 3.15
C LYS A 40 1.65 -2.76 3.75
N ASN A 41 2.39 -2.13 4.64
CA ASN A 41 1.93 -0.90 5.28
C ASN A 41 1.76 0.22 4.27
N TYR A 42 2.68 0.32 3.32
CA TYR A 42 2.59 1.32 2.27
C TYR A 42 1.32 1.12 1.45
N LYS A 43 1.05 -0.13 1.05
CA LYS A 43 -0.13 -0.43 0.25
C LYS A 43 -1.40 -0.14 1.02
N MET A 44 -1.43 -0.47 2.30
CA MET A 44 -2.60 -0.23 3.11
C MET A 44 -2.90 1.27 3.21
N HIS A 45 -1.89 2.06 3.52
CA HIS A 45 -2.09 3.50 3.65
C HIS A 45 -2.49 4.12 2.32
N LYS A 46 -1.88 3.67 1.23
CA LYS A 46 -2.22 4.20 -0.09
C LYS A 46 -3.64 3.81 -0.48
N ALA A 47 -4.05 2.59 -0.14
CA ALA A 47 -5.41 2.15 -0.43
C ALA A 47 -6.43 3.00 0.31
N ILE A 48 -6.18 3.26 1.58
CA ILE A 48 -7.07 4.08 2.37
C ILE A 48 -7.18 5.49 1.78
N GLU A 49 -6.04 6.05 1.42
CA GLU A 49 -6.02 7.37 0.82
C GLU A 49 -6.85 7.42 -0.46
N LEU A 50 -6.68 6.43 -1.33
CA LEU A 50 -7.40 6.40 -2.59
C LEU A 50 -8.89 6.15 -2.39
N LEU A 51 -9.25 5.33 -1.41
CA LEU A 51 -10.66 5.07 -1.12
C LEU A 51 -11.38 6.31 -0.61
N ILE A 52 -10.69 7.11 0.17
CA ILE A 52 -11.29 8.30 0.76
C ILE A 52 -11.21 9.51 -0.14
N ASN A 53 -10.07 9.73 -0.76
CA ASN A 53 -9.80 10.98 -1.47
C ASN A 53 -9.89 10.91 -2.98
N SER A 54 -10.33 9.79 -3.55
CA SER A 54 -10.48 9.71 -4.99
C SER A 54 -11.77 9.01 -5.36
N ASN A 55 -12.14 9.13 -6.62
CA ASN A 55 -13.33 8.44 -7.14
C ASN A 55 -12.95 7.23 -7.98
N LEU A 56 -11.72 6.76 -7.82
CA LEU A 56 -11.29 5.59 -8.55
C LEU A 56 -12.11 4.37 -8.16
N SER A 57 -12.34 3.49 -9.12
CA SER A 57 -13.05 2.27 -8.81
C SER A 57 -12.16 1.35 -7.99
N TYR A 58 -12.77 0.39 -7.32
CA TYR A 58 -11.99 -0.56 -6.53
C TYR A 58 -11.01 -1.33 -7.39
N LYS A 59 -11.42 -1.62 -8.64
CA LYS A 59 -10.56 -2.31 -9.58
C LYS A 59 -9.35 -1.49 -9.95
N GLU A 60 -9.56 -0.20 -10.18
CA GLU A 60 -8.45 0.70 -10.50
C GLU A 60 -7.48 0.82 -9.34
N ILE A 61 -8.01 0.90 -8.13
CA ILE A 61 -7.16 0.99 -6.95
C ILE A 61 -6.33 -0.29 -6.80
N ALA A 62 -6.97 -1.44 -6.99
CA ALA A 62 -6.26 -2.71 -6.92
C ALA A 62 -5.11 -2.74 -7.92
N PHE A 63 -5.37 -2.29 -9.13
CA PHE A 63 -4.35 -2.28 -10.18
C PHE A 63 -3.19 -1.35 -9.82
N LEU A 64 -3.51 -0.15 -9.32
CA LEU A 64 -2.49 0.81 -8.96
C LEU A 64 -1.60 0.30 -7.83
N LEU A 65 -2.14 -0.53 -6.97
CA LEU A 65 -1.37 -1.09 -5.86
C LEU A 65 -0.63 -2.36 -6.24
N GLY A 66 -0.75 -2.78 -7.50
CA GLY A 66 0.01 -3.93 -7.96
C GLY A 66 -0.66 -5.27 -7.75
N PHE A 67 -1.94 -5.29 -7.42
CA PHE A 67 -2.66 -6.54 -7.29
C PHE A 67 -3.11 -7.02 -8.66
N LYS A 68 -3.15 -8.32 -8.85
CA LYS A 68 -3.53 -8.89 -10.12
C LYS A 68 -5.03 -8.83 -10.34
N SER A 69 -5.81 -8.76 -9.28
CA SER A 69 -7.26 -8.73 -9.41
C SER A 69 -7.84 -7.98 -8.23
N PHE A 70 -9.09 -7.57 -8.38
CA PHE A 70 -9.81 -6.96 -7.27
C PHE A 70 -9.96 -7.94 -6.11
N SER A 71 -10.19 -9.22 -6.41
CA SER A 71 -10.33 -10.22 -5.36
C SER A 71 -9.11 -10.28 -4.47
N SER A 72 -7.93 -10.25 -5.06
CA SER A 72 -6.68 -10.28 -4.29
C SER A 72 -6.56 -9.05 -3.40
N PHE A 73 -6.87 -7.89 -3.95
CA PHE A 73 -6.83 -6.66 -3.20
C PHE A 73 -7.83 -6.67 -2.05
N SER A 74 -9.07 -7.08 -2.35
CA SER A 74 -10.12 -7.10 -1.35
C SER A 74 -9.76 -8.01 -0.18
N LYS A 75 -9.21 -9.17 -0.50
CA LYS A 75 -8.80 -10.12 0.51
C LYS A 75 -7.70 -9.56 1.40
N ALA A 76 -6.70 -8.95 0.77
CA ALA A 76 -5.60 -8.35 1.52
C ALA A 76 -6.09 -7.19 2.38
N PHE A 77 -6.94 -6.35 1.82
CA PHE A 77 -7.44 -5.18 2.54
C PHE A 77 -8.26 -5.61 3.75
N LYS A 78 -9.08 -6.64 3.60
CA LYS A 78 -9.86 -7.14 4.71
C LYS A 78 -8.96 -7.71 5.81
N THR A 79 -7.87 -8.36 5.42
CA THR A 79 -6.90 -8.86 6.38
C THR A 79 -6.26 -7.70 7.15
N TRP A 80 -5.98 -6.59 6.45
CA TRP A 80 -5.33 -5.44 7.08
C TRP A 80 -6.25 -4.66 8.00
N THR A 81 -7.52 -4.49 7.60
CA THR A 81 -8.42 -3.55 8.27
C THR A 81 -9.68 -4.19 8.83
N ASN A 82 -9.90 -5.48 8.56
CA ASN A 82 -11.12 -6.20 8.93
C ASN A 82 -12.35 -5.73 8.18
N LYS A 83 -12.16 -4.97 7.11
CA LYS A 83 -13.26 -4.49 6.27
C LYS A 83 -12.90 -4.62 4.82
N THR A 84 -13.90 -4.85 3.97
CA THR A 84 -13.66 -4.83 2.54
C THR A 84 -13.47 -3.40 2.10
N PRO A 85 -12.85 -3.18 0.93
CA PRO A 85 -12.72 -1.82 0.41
C PRO A 85 -14.06 -1.09 0.29
N GLN A 86 -15.10 -1.80 -0.12
CA GLN A 86 -16.41 -1.20 -0.27
C GLN A 86 -16.97 -0.79 1.08
N GLU A 87 -16.87 -1.67 2.07
CA GLU A 87 -17.33 -1.35 3.42
C GLU A 87 -16.60 -0.13 3.97
N PHE A 88 -15.30 -0.08 3.73
CA PHE A 88 -14.50 1.02 4.22
C PHE A 88 -14.91 2.34 3.58
N ARG A 89 -15.07 2.35 2.25
CA ARG A 89 -15.45 3.57 1.56
C ARG A 89 -16.84 4.03 1.99
N ASP A 90 -17.78 3.10 2.13
CA ASP A 90 -19.13 3.43 2.53
C ASP A 90 -19.17 4.02 3.94
N GLN A 91 -18.30 3.51 4.80
CA GLN A 91 -18.29 3.96 6.18
C GLN A 91 -17.79 5.40 6.34
N VAL A 92 -16.86 5.82 5.48
CA VAL A 92 -16.30 7.17 5.62
C VAL A 92 -17.00 8.20 4.77
N LYS A 93 -17.99 7.81 4.02
CA LYS A 93 -18.72 8.78 3.18
C LYS A 93 -19.90 9.39 3.92
#